data_9e96b33162b782a6047659403bba7172
#
_entry.id   9e96b33162b782a6047659403bba7172
#
_cell.length_a   1.000
_cell.length_b   1.000
_cell.length_c   1.000
_cell.angle_alpha   90.00
_cell.angle_beta   90.00
_cell.angle_gamma   90.00
#
_symmetry.space_group_name_H-M   'P 1'
#
loop_
_entity.id
_entity.type
_entity.pdbx_description
1 polymer ?
#
loop_
_entity_poly.entity_id
_entity_poly.type
_entity_poly.pdbx_seq_one_letter_code
_entity_poly.pdbx_strand_id
1 'polypeptide(L)'
;MNILIIGATSGIGYGLWQHYSTSGNRVAVMGRRKAELDVMARTAPDHTVASVCDIADTGSFDVAFDHIVGELGTLDLVIVCAGIGELNPELNIVTELTTVGVNVTGWTNCIDRVYRQFSEQGRGHLVTVTSVGGLQPTPVAPSYSASKAYQINYTKSLQAKSKGTGIFVTEIRPGLVDTRMAKGEGLFWVMPLDKVTRAIIRAIDRKRPRLIVTRRWRVLNYLLKHFM
;
A
#
# COMPACT_ATOMS: atom_id res chain seq x y z
N MET A 1 15.25 -1.90 11.98
CA MET A 1 14.64 -0.81 11.19
C MET A 1 13.40 -0.32 11.87
N ASN A 2 13.07 0.98 11.70
CA ASN A 2 11.79 1.55 12.08
C ASN A 2 10.87 1.56 10.85
N ILE A 3 9.81 0.77 10.90
CA ILE A 3 8.93 0.50 9.76
C ILE A 3 7.53 1.00 10.07
N LEU A 4 6.88 1.66 9.11
CA LEU A 4 5.46 2.01 9.20
C LEU A 4 4.68 1.28 8.09
N ILE A 5 3.59 0.59 8.46
CA ILE A 5 2.68 -0.07 7.53
C ILE A 5 1.30 0.56 7.65
N ILE A 6 0.88 1.30 6.63
CA ILE A 6 -0.44 1.94 6.54
C ILE A 6 -1.39 0.98 5.82
N GLY A 7 -2.47 0.58 6.49
CA GLY A 7 -3.38 -0.48 6.03
C GLY A 7 -2.93 -1.88 6.44
N ALA A 8 -2.45 -2.02 7.68
CA ALA A 8 -1.84 -3.25 8.21
C ALA A 8 -2.83 -4.33 8.67
N THR A 9 -4.10 -4.00 8.89
CA THR A 9 -5.05 -4.88 9.60
C THR A 9 -5.58 -6.07 8.77
N SER A 10 -5.19 -6.24 7.50
CA SER A 10 -5.53 -7.41 6.68
C SER A 10 -4.65 -7.55 5.44
N GLY A 11 -4.78 -8.68 4.75
CA GLY A 11 -4.16 -8.93 3.45
C GLY A 11 -2.66 -8.68 3.43
N ILE A 12 -2.17 -8.00 2.40
CA ILE A 12 -0.73 -7.78 2.18
C ILE A 12 -0.10 -7.05 3.38
N GLY A 13 -0.75 -5.99 3.91
CA GLY A 13 -0.22 -5.24 5.04
C GLY A 13 -0.06 -6.09 6.29
N TYR A 14 -1.03 -6.96 6.59
CA TYR A 14 -0.95 -7.89 7.72
C TYR A 14 0.18 -8.91 7.54
N GLY A 15 0.30 -9.51 6.35
CA GLY A 15 1.38 -10.46 6.08
C GLY A 15 2.77 -9.82 6.17
N LEU A 16 2.91 -8.55 5.78
CA LEU A 16 4.17 -7.81 5.93
C LEU A 16 4.46 -7.51 7.40
N TRP A 17 3.46 -7.10 8.19
CA TRP A 17 3.62 -6.93 9.63
C TRP A 17 4.08 -8.21 10.32
N GLN A 18 3.45 -9.36 10.05
CA GLN A 18 3.86 -10.66 10.61
C GLN A 18 5.35 -10.94 10.36
N HIS A 19 5.84 -10.65 9.16
CA HIS A 19 7.24 -10.86 8.84
C HIS A 19 8.16 -9.90 9.58
N TYR A 20 7.86 -8.60 9.54
CA TYR A 20 8.78 -7.61 10.08
C TYR A 20 8.78 -7.54 11.60
N SER A 21 7.66 -7.81 12.27
CA SER A 21 7.58 -7.84 13.73
C SER A 21 8.33 -9.02 14.36
N THR A 22 8.48 -10.13 13.61
CA THR A 22 9.26 -11.30 14.06
C THR A 22 10.73 -11.26 13.65
N SER A 23 11.16 -10.24 12.92
CA SER A 23 12.53 -10.09 12.40
C SER A 23 13.32 -9.00 13.12
N GLY A 24 12.99 -8.69 14.38
CA GLY A 24 13.73 -7.74 15.22
C GLY A 24 13.59 -6.26 14.80
N ASN A 25 12.54 -5.91 14.04
CA ASN A 25 12.26 -4.51 13.68
C ASN A 25 11.24 -3.89 14.64
N ARG A 26 11.26 -2.56 14.78
CA ARG A 26 10.13 -1.80 15.36
C ARG A 26 9.15 -1.48 14.24
N VAL A 27 7.91 -1.94 14.36
CA VAL A 27 6.89 -1.82 13.32
C VAL A 27 5.70 -1.03 13.82
N ALA A 28 5.49 0.16 13.29
CA ALA A 28 4.23 0.87 13.49
C ALA A 28 3.19 0.38 12.48
N VAL A 29 1.96 0.23 12.94
CA VAL A 29 0.82 -0.22 12.14
C VAL A 29 -0.33 0.76 12.24
N MET A 30 -0.88 1.15 11.08
CA MET A 30 -2.03 2.04 10.99
C MET A 30 -3.18 1.37 10.25
N GLY A 31 -4.40 1.66 10.70
CA GLY A 31 -5.62 1.18 10.07
C GLY A 31 -6.87 1.60 10.82
N ARG A 32 -8.05 1.32 10.27
CA ARG A 32 -9.34 1.73 10.84
C ARG A 32 -9.88 0.79 11.93
N ARG A 33 -9.42 -0.46 11.93
CA ARG A 33 -9.96 -1.52 12.77
C ARG A 33 -9.18 -1.63 14.07
N LYS A 34 -9.70 -0.96 15.10
CA LYS A 34 -9.05 -0.90 16.41
C LYS A 34 -8.81 -2.30 17.00
N ALA A 35 -9.80 -3.18 16.94
CA ALA A 35 -9.68 -4.52 17.53
C ALA A 35 -8.52 -5.33 16.96
N GLU A 36 -8.33 -5.30 15.63
CA GLU A 36 -7.22 -5.97 14.95
C GLU A 36 -5.87 -5.34 15.32
N LEU A 37 -5.80 -4.00 15.38
CA LEU A 37 -4.59 -3.29 15.81
C LEU A 37 -4.20 -3.64 17.25
N ASP A 38 -5.18 -3.69 18.16
CA ASP A 38 -4.96 -4.09 19.56
C ASP A 38 -4.44 -5.54 19.66
N VAL A 39 -4.95 -6.45 18.82
CA VAL A 39 -4.44 -7.83 18.74
C VAL A 39 -3.00 -7.85 18.24
N MET A 40 -2.67 -7.07 17.18
CA MET A 40 -1.32 -6.99 16.64
C MET A 40 -0.33 -6.48 17.71
N ALA A 41 -0.68 -5.40 18.41
CA ALA A 41 0.15 -4.84 19.48
C ALA A 41 0.37 -5.84 20.64
N ARG A 42 -0.67 -6.59 21.03
CA ARG A 42 -0.54 -7.62 22.08
C ARG A 42 0.27 -8.85 21.64
N THR A 43 0.24 -9.18 20.35
CA THR A 43 0.97 -10.32 19.79
C THR A 43 2.48 -10.06 19.72
N ALA A 44 2.90 -8.83 19.50
CA ALA A 44 4.31 -8.45 19.42
C ALA A 44 4.54 -7.10 20.16
N PRO A 45 4.40 -7.06 21.51
CA PRO A 45 4.35 -5.82 22.27
C PRO A 45 5.64 -5.00 22.18
N ASP A 46 6.80 -5.65 22.15
CA ASP A 46 8.10 -4.99 22.07
C ASP A 46 8.44 -4.48 20.66
N HIS A 47 7.66 -4.91 19.66
CA HIS A 47 7.93 -4.67 18.25
C HIS A 47 6.84 -3.92 17.51
N THR A 48 5.66 -3.72 18.12
CA THR A 48 4.51 -3.13 17.43
C THR A 48 3.95 -1.92 18.14
N VAL A 49 3.94 -0.78 17.43
CA VAL A 49 3.22 0.44 17.83
C VAL A 49 1.97 0.53 16.95
N ALA A 50 0.78 0.65 17.54
CA ALA A 50 -0.48 0.67 16.81
C ALA A 50 -1.17 2.02 16.92
N SER A 51 -1.67 2.54 15.79
CA SER A 51 -2.47 3.77 15.74
C SER A 51 -3.69 3.60 14.87
N VAL A 52 -4.86 3.95 15.41
CA VAL A 52 -6.12 3.94 14.66
C VAL A 52 -6.19 5.17 13.77
N CYS A 53 -6.44 4.96 12.47
CA CYS A 53 -6.51 6.04 11.51
C CYS A 53 -7.36 5.64 10.30
N ASP A 54 -8.24 6.53 9.84
CA ASP A 54 -8.82 6.46 8.50
C ASP A 54 -8.07 7.45 7.59
N ILE A 55 -7.41 6.94 6.56
CA ILE A 55 -6.67 7.80 5.63
C ILE A 55 -7.57 8.77 4.83
N ALA A 56 -8.88 8.50 4.73
CA ALA A 56 -9.83 9.42 4.10
C ALA A 56 -10.06 10.68 4.95
N ASP A 57 -9.82 10.61 6.26
CA ASP A 57 -9.76 11.75 7.17
C ASP A 57 -8.30 12.22 7.29
N THR A 58 -7.93 13.21 6.50
CA THR A 58 -6.54 13.70 6.41
C THR A 58 -6.05 14.29 7.72
N GLY A 59 -6.92 14.95 8.49
CA GLY A 59 -6.57 15.50 9.81
C GLY A 59 -6.29 14.38 10.83
N SER A 60 -7.14 13.37 10.88
CA SER A 60 -6.92 12.18 11.71
C SER A 60 -5.63 11.44 11.32
N PHE A 61 -5.33 11.34 10.02
CA PHE A 61 -4.08 10.75 9.55
C PHE A 61 -2.87 11.54 10.02
N ASP A 62 -2.87 12.86 9.90
CA ASP A 62 -1.72 13.69 10.27
C ASP A 62 -1.39 13.57 11.75
N VAL A 63 -2.40 13.60 12.63
CA VAL A 63 -2.22 13.39 14.07
C VAL A 63 -1.64 12.00 14.37
N ALA A 64 -2.19 10.96 13.74
CA ALA A 64 -1.71 9.60 13.92
C ALA A 64 -0.28 9.40 13.39
N PHE A 65 0.07 10.05 12.29
CA PHE A 65 1.40 10.00 11.70
C PHE A 65 2.43 10.69 12.61
N ASP A 66 2.13 11.87 13.12
CA ASP A 66 3.00 12.61 14.04
C ASP A 66 3.23 11.83 15.34
N HIS A 67 2.20 11.17 15.87
CA HIS A 67 2.36 10.26 17.01
C HIS A 67 3.34 9.12 16.70
N ILE A 68 3.20 8.45 15.55
CA ILE A 68 4.10 7.36 15.14
C ILE A 68 5.54 7.85 14.95
N VAL A 69 5.73 9.03 14.34
CA VAL A 69 7.06 9.62 14.20
C VAL A 69 7.67 9.96 15.57
N GLY A 70 6.86 10.46 16.51
CA GLY A 70 7.28 10.71 17.89
C GLY A 70 7.76 9.43 18.59
N GLU A 71 7.04 8.31 18.44
CA GLU A 71 7.36 7.03 19.04
C GLU A 71 8.59 6.35 18.41
N LEU A 72 8.76 6.42 17.11
CA LEU A 72 9.83 5.73 16.38
C LEU A 72 11.08 6.61 16.17
N GLY A 73 10.95 7.93 16.22
CA GLY A 73 11.98 8.90 15.90
C GLY A 73 12.19 9.06 14.39
N THR A 74 12.88 8.14 13.76
CA THR A 74 13.08 8.12 12.30
C THR A 74 12.35 6.94 11.66
N LEU A 75 11.98 7.07 10.40
CA LEU A 75 11.39 6.00 9.60
C LEU A 75 12.37 5.53 8.53
N ASP A 76 12.70 4.23 8.52
CA ASP A 76 13.55 3.63 7.50
C ASP A 76 12.73 3.14 6.29
N LEU A 77 11.53 2.60 6.55
CA LEU A 77 10.65 2.01 5.54
C LEU A 77 9.19 2.37 5.84
N VAL A 78 8.49 2.89 4.86
CA VAL A 78 7.04 3.08 4.93
C VAL A 78 6.35 2.34 3.79
N ILE A 79 5.37 1.50 4.14
CA ILE A 79 4.60 0.70 3.18
C ILE A 79 3.14 1.14 3.21
N VAL A 80 2.66 1.70 2.10
CA VAL A 80 1.28 2.16 1.95
C VAL A 80 0.48 1.07 1.23
N CYS A 81 -0.19 0.23 2.05
CA CYS A 81 -1.10 -0.82 1.62
C CYS A 81 -2.57 -0.38 1.65
N ALA A 82 -2.87 0.74 2.29
CA ALA A 82 -4.23 1.23 2.45
C ALA A 82 -4.88 1.52 1.09
N GLY A 83 -6.12 1.08 0.96
CA GLY A 83 -6.94 1.27 -0.23
C GLY A 83 -8.18 0.39 -0.15
N ILE A 84 -9.18 0.74 -0.94
CA ILE A 84 -10.42 -0.02 -1.08
C ILE A 84 -10.67 -0.36 -2.54
N GLY A 85 -11.51 -1.36 -2.79
CA GLY A 85 -11.98 -1.73 -4.12
C GLY A 85 -13.33 -2.43 -4.00
N GLU A 86 -14.36 -1.78 -4.52
CA GLU A 86 -15.71 -2.30 -4.57
C GLU A 86 -16.14 -2.43 -6.04
N LEU A 87 -16.92 -3.47 -6.32
CA LEU A 87 -17.60 -3.59 -7.60
C LEU A 87 -18.78 -2.62 -7.61
N ASN A 88 -18.95 -1.88 -8.69
CA ASN A 88 -19.98 -0.86 -8.84
C ASN A 88 -20.51 -0.78 -10.28
N PRO A 89 -21.10 -1.87 -10.80
CA PRO A 89 -21.61 -1.90 -12.16
C PRO A 89 -22.72 -0.88 -12.41
N GLU A 90 -23.48 -0.52 -11.37
CA GLU A 90 -24.61 0.43 -11.43
C GLU A 90 -24.18 1.90 -11.24
N LEU A 91 -22.87 2.18 -11.16
CA LEU A 91 -22.32 3.53 -10.95
C LEU A 91 -22.91 4.27 -9.75
N ASN A 92 -23.10 3.58 -8.63
CA ASN A 92 -23.55 4.23 -7.39
C ASN A 92 -22.53 5.31 -6.98
N ILE A 93 -22.96 6.56 -6.92
CA ILE A 93 -22.11 7.73 -6.69
C ILE A 93 -21.40 7.67 -5.32
N VAL A 94 -22.02 7.12 -4.29
CA VAL A 94 -21.41 7.00 -2.96
C VAL A 94 -20.19 6.06 -3.01
N THR A 95 -20.32 4.94 -3.71
CA THR A 95 -19.20 3.99 -3.91
C THR A 95 -18.05 4.65 -4.71
N GLU A 96 -18.38 5.38 -5.78
CA GLU A 96 -17.38 6.10 -6.59
C GLU A 96 -16.63 7.13 -5.74
N LEU A 97 -17.35 8.02 -5.04
CA LEU A 97 -16.74 9.08 -4.23
C LEU A 97 -15.97 8.51 -3.02
N THR A 98 -16.47 7.45 -2.39
CA THR A 98 -15.76 6.78 -1.30
C THR A 98 -14.43 6.19 -1.79
N THR A 99 -14.43 5.58 -2.97
CA THR A 99 -13.20 5.04 -3.58
C THR A 99 -12.21 6.15 -3.91
N VAL A 100 -12.65 7.27 -4.47
CA VAL A 100 -11.80 8.44 -4.75
C VAL A 100 -11.27 9.04 -3.44
N GLY A 101 -12.12 9.22 -2.43
CA GLY A 101 -11.73 9.74 -1.11
C GLY A 101 -10.59 8.95 -0.49
N VAL A 102 -10.70 7.63 -0.46
CA VAL A 102 -9.66 6.75 0.12
C VAL A 102 -8.44 6.62 -0.80
N ASN A 103 -8.66 6.20 -2.06
CA ASN A 103 -7.57 5.78 -2.95
C ASN A 103 -6.84 6.94 -3.64
N VAL A 104 -7.44 8.13 -3.70
CA VAL A 104 -6.83 9.31 -4.30
C VAL A 104 -6.51 10.34 -3.22
N THR A 105 -7.51 10.95 -2.60
CA THR A 105 -7.30 12.06 -1.67
C THR A 105 -6.50 11.61 -0.43
N GLY A 106 -7.00 10.66 0.32
CA GLY A 106 -6.34 10.17 1.54
C GLY A 106 -4.99 9.51 1.25
N TRP A 107 -4.93 8.72 0.16
CA TRP A 107 -3.66 8.11 -0.27
C TRP A 107 -2.61 9.17 -0.62
N THR A 108 -2.99 10.25 -1.31
CA THR A 108 -2.07 11.33 -1.68
C THR A 108 -1.56 12.06 -0.43
N ASN A 109 -2.43 12.34 0.54
CA ASN A 109 -2.02 12.93 1.82
C ASN A 109 -0.99 12.02 2.54
N CYS A 110 -1.26 10.73 2.64
CA CYS A 110 -0.31 9.77 3.23
C CYS A 110 1.06 9.83 2.54
N ILE A 111 1.08 9.83 1.20
CA ILE A 111 2.32 9.85 0.42
C ILE A 111 3.08 11.17 0.62
N ASP A 112 2.39 12.31 0.61
CA ASP A 112 3.02 13.62 0.82
C ASP A 112 3.68 13.71 2.20
N ARG A 113 2.96 13.32 3.28
CA ARG A 113 3.51 13.32 4.63
C ARG A 113 4.73 12.41 4.77
N VAL A 114 4.66 11.20 4.24
CA VAL A 114 5.78 10.25 4.25
C VAL A 114 6.97 10.79 3.46
N TYR A 115 6.72 11.36 2.27
CA TYR A 115 7.78 11.86 1.42
C TYR A 115 8.48 13.08 2.03
N ARG A 116 7.73 13.99 2.68
CA ARG A 116 8.29 15.12 3.46
C ARG A 116 9.16 14.63 4.59
N GLN A 117 8.68 13.68 5.39
CA GLN A 117 9.45 13.07 6.48
C GLN A 117 10.78 12.50 5.98
N PHE A 118 10.77 11.77 4.86
CA PHE A 118 12.00 11.25 4.26
C PHE A 118 12.91 12.35 3.70
N SER A 119 12.34 13.43 3.17
CA SER A 119 13.11 14.59 2.68
C SER A 119 13.83 15.30 3.82
N GLU A 120 13.17 15.48 4.96
CA GLU A 120 13.75 16.06 6.18
C GLU A 120 14.84 15.15 6.78
N GLN A 121 14.63 13.83 6.77
CA GLN A 121 15.64 12.85 7.19
C GLN A 121 16.82 12.71 6.22
N GLY A 122 16.68 13.17 4.98
CA GLY A 122 17.64 12.94 3.88
C GLY A 122 17.69 11.49 3.38
N ARG A 123 16.85 10.59 3.91
CA ARG A 123 16.82 9.16 3.55
C ARG A 123 15.46 8.52 3.86
N GLY A 124 15.16 7.43 3.17
CA GLY A 124 13.99 6.59 3.45
C GLY A 124 13.62 5.68 2.29
N HIS A 125 12.76 4.71 2.53
CA HIS A 125 12.22 3.82 1.50
C HIS A 125 10.70 3.83 1.53
N LEU A 126 10.09 4.46 0.54
CA LEU A 126 8.64 4.47 0.32
C LEU A 126 8.24 3.29 -0.56
N VAL A 127 7.28 2.50 -0.09
CA VAL A 127 6.69 1.39 -0.86
C VAL A 127 5.20 1.65 -1.03
N THR A 128 4.73 1.69 -2.27
CA THR A 128 3.31 1.86 -2.60
C THR A 128 2.73 0.56 -3.14
N VAL A 129 1.55 0.16 -2.65
CA VAL A 129 0.82 -0.99 -3.17
C VAL A 129 -0.30 -0.50 -4.08
N THR A 130 -0.05 -0.57 -5.39
CA THR A 130 -0.99 -0.20 -6.45
C THR A 130 -1.82 -1.42 -6.89
N SER A 131 -2.04 -1.65 -8.18
CA SER A 131 -2.71 -2.85 -8.72
C SER A 131 -2.46 -3.00 -10.21
N VAL A 132 -2.53 -4.22 -10.73
CA VAL A 132 -2.68 -4.45 -12.18
C VAL A 132 -4.01 -3.89 -12.71
N GLY A 133 -5.04 -3.76 -11.85
CA GLY A 133 -6.31 -3.15 -12.18
C GLY A 133 -6.25 -1.66 -12.57
N GLY A 134 -5.11 -0.99 -12.33
CA GLY A 134 -4.88 0.37 -12.83
C GLY A 134 -4.24 0.44 -14.22
N LEU A 135 -4.07 -0.69 -14.91
CA LEU A 135 -3.47 -0.75 -16.24
C LEU A 135 -4.49 -0.63 -17.37
N GLN A 136 -5.71 -1.04 -17.09
CA GLN A 136 -6.83 -1.03 -18.01
C GLN A 136 -8.11 -0.57 -17.30
N PRO A 137 -9.00 0.12 -18.00
CA PRO A 137 -10.30 0.45 -17.45
C PRO A 137 -11.13 -0.82 -17.23
N THR A 138 -12.02 -0.78 -16.23
CA THR A 138 -12.96 -1.87 -15.97
C THR A 138 -14.38 -1.31 -15.84
N PRO A 139 -15.37 -1.85 -16.55
CA PRO A 139 -16.75 -1.38 -16.50
C PRO A 139 -17.42 -1.66 -15.16
N VAL A 140 -16.92 -2.64 -14.40
CA VAL A 140 -17.52 -3.06 -13.12
C VAL A 140 -16.93 -2.34 -11.90
N ALA A 141 -15.90 -1.52 -12.06
CA ALA A 141 -15.28 -0.75 -10.96
C ALA A 141 -14.51 0.46 -11.51
N PRO A 142 -15.16 1.46 -12.11
CA PRO A 142 -14.49 2.57 -12.80
C PRO A 142 -13.59 3.39 -11.89
N SER A 143 -14.08 3.85 -10.74
CA SER A 143 -13.28 4.62 -9.78
C SER A 143 -12.09 3.85 -9.23
N TYR A 144 -12.24 2.54 -9.00
CA TYR A 144 -11.12 1.71 -8.56
C TYR A 144 -10.01 1.67 -9.61
N SER A 145 -10.33 1.32 -10.86
CA SER A 145 -9.30 1.23 -11.92
C SER A 145 -8.64 2.59 -12.16
N ALA A 146 -9.43 3.68 -12.22
CA ALA A 146 -8.93 5.03 -12.37
C ALA A 146 -8.04 5.45 -11.19
N SER A 147 -8.44 5.16 -9.94
CA SER A 147 -7.63 5.46 -8.76
C SER A 147 -6.29 4.71 -8.75
N LYS A 148 -6.29 3.45 -9.18
CA LYS A 148 -5.05 2.67 -9.30
C LYS A 148 -4.15 3.16 -10.44
N ALA A 149 -4.71 3.64 -11.55
CA ALA A 149 -3.96 4.31 -12.61
C ALA A 149 -3.30 5.61 -12.09
N TYR A 150 -4.04 6.42 -11.32
CA TYR A 150 -3.52 7.59 -10.63
C TYR A 150 -2.32 7.23 -9.74
N GLN A 151 -2.47 6.24 -8.84
CA GLN A 151 -1.41 5.79 -7.93
C GLN A 151 -0.16 5.31 -8.68
N ILE A 152 -0.34 4.58 -9.80
CA ILE A 152 0.76 4.13 -10.66
C ILE A 152 1.54 5.31 -11.23
N ASN A 153 0.83 6.31 -11.78
CA ASN A 153 1.47 7.47 -12.39
C ASN A 153 2.15 8.34 -11.34
N TYR A 154 1.47 8.61 -10.23
CA TYR A 154 2.02 9.38 -9.10
C TYR A 154 3.29 8.74 -8.54
N THR A 155 3.30 7.42 -8.31
CA THR A 155 4.48 6.70 -7.83
C THR A 155 5.67 6.81 -8.80
N LYS A 156 5.44 6.75 -10.11
CA LYS A 156 6.49 6.97 -11.11
C LYS A 156 7.07 8.38 -11.05
N SER A 157 6.22 9.39 -10.82
CA SER A 157 6.65 10.78 -10.65
C SER A 157 7.55 10.95 -9.43
N LEU A 158 7.20 10.28 -8.32
CA LEU A 158 8.06 10.26 -7.12
C LEU A 158 9.37 9.52 -7.35
N GLN A 159 9.37 8.42 -8.10
CA GLN A 159 10.61 7.73 -8.49
C GLN A 159 11.54 8.65 -9.28
N ALA A 160 10.99 9.45 -10.19
CA ALA A 160 11.76 10.44 -10.95
C ALA A 160 12.29 11.57 -10.04
N LYS A 161 11.43 12.07 -9.14
CA LYS A 161 11.78 13.14 -8.17
C LYS A 161 12.87 12.69 -7.19
N SER A 162 12.91 11.41 -6.82
CA SER A 162 13.86 10.85 -5.86
C SER A 162 15.25 10.54 -6.44
N LYS A 163 15.47 10.72 -7.75
CA LYS A 163 16.77 10.46 -8.37
C LYS A 163 17.84 11.38 -7.78
N GLY A 164 18.95 10.79 -7.38
CA GLY A 164 20.08 11.53 -6.77
C GLY A 164 19.86 11.91 -5.30
N THR A 165 18.77 11.45 -4.66
CA THR A 165 18.52 11.63 -3.23
C THR A 165 18.75 10.33 -2.46
N GLY A 166 18.71 10.40 -1.12
CA GLY A 166 18.72 9.22 -0.25
C GLY A 166 17.38 8.50 -0.15
N ILE A 167 16.36 8.90 -0.93
CA ILE A 167 15.00 8.35 -0.88
C ILE A 167 14.83 7.32 -1.99
N PHE A 168 14.37 6.11 -1.62
CA PHE A 168 13.98 5.06 -2.56
C PHE A 168 12.46 4.97 -2.66
N VAL A 169 11.94 4.70 -3.86
CA VAL A 169 10.50 4.50 -4.08
C VAL A 169 10.30 3.19 -4.86
N THR A 170 9.56 2.25 -4.23
CA THR A 170 9.21 0.97 -4.84
C THR A 170 7.70 0.90 -5.09
N GLU A 171 7.32 0.59 -6.33
CA GLU A 171 5.94 0.27 -6.69
C GLU A 171 5.71 -1.24 -6.64
N ILE A 172 4.77 -1.70 -5.81
CA ILE A 172 4.27 -3.07 -5.82
C ILE A 172 2.93 -3.08 -6.56
N ARG A 173 2.85 -3.88 -7.62
CA ARG A 173 1.66 -4.00 -8.46
C ARG A 173 1.14 -5.43 -8.41
N PRO A 174 0.28 -5.76 -7.44
CA PRO A 174 -0.32 -7.09 -7.35
C PRO A 174 -1.36 -7.31 -8.45
N GLY A 175 -1.51 -8.58 -8.87
CA GLY A 175 -2.73 -9.08 -9.48
C GLY A 175 -3.74 -9.49 -8.40
N LEU A 176 -4.56 -10.50 -8.69
CA LEU A 176 -5.48 -11.06 -7.70
C LEU A 176 -4.70 -11.80 -6.61
N VAL A 177 -4.93 -11.43 -5.37
CA VAL A 177 -4.32 -12.00 -4.17
C VAL A 177 -5.43 -12.51 -3.27
N ASP A 178 -5.24 -13.67 -2.66
CA ASP A 178 -6.18 -14.27 -1.70
C ASP A 178 -6.31 -13.38 -0.45
N THR A 179 -7.24 -12.45 -0.53
CA THR A 179 -7.54 -11.45 0.50
C THR A 179 -9.03 -11.09 0.45
N ARG A 180 -9.52 -10.39 1.47
CA ARG A 180 -10.91 -9.90 1.51
C ARG A 180 -11.27 -8.96 0.33
N MET A 181 -10.28 -8.39 -0.35
CA MET A 181 -10.49 -7.50 -1.51
C MET A 181 -10.70 -8.28 -2.81
N ALA A 182 -10.29 -9.56 -2.88
CA ALA A 182 -10.56 -10.41 -4.02
C ALA A 182 -12.03 -10.84 -3.98
N LYS A 183 -12.89 -10.10 -4.69
CA LYS A 183 -14.34 -10.32 -4.77
C LYS A 183 -14.75 -10.63 -6.21
N GLY A 184 -15.85 -11.39 -6.36
CA GLY A 184 -16.44 -11.77 -7.65
C GLY A 184 -16.33 -13.26 -7.92
N GLU A 185 -17.15 -13.73 -8.86
CA GLU A 185 -17.13 -15.11 -9.36
C GLU A 185 -16.09 -15.29 -10.46
N GLY A 186 -15.62 -16.50 -10.66
CA GLY A 186 -14.70 -16.82 -11.76
C GLY A 186 -13.31 -16.22 -11.65
N LEU A 187 -12.86 -15.87 -10.42
CA LEU A 187 -11.52 -15.32 -10.21
C LEU A 187 -10.44 -16.30 -10.66
N PHE A 188 -9.57 -15.85 -11.54
CA PHE A 188 -8.46 -16.64 -12.09
C PHE A 188 -7.11 -16.08 -11.63
N TRP A 189 -6.12 -16.99 -11.51
CA TRP A 189 -4.76 -16.65 -11.10
C TRP A 189 -4.66 -15.94 -9.73
N VAL A 190 -5.56 -16.29 -8.80
CA VAL A 190 -5.48 -15.82 -7.41
C VAL A 190 -4.22 -16.37 -6.76
N MET A 191 -3.41 -15.48 -6.18
CA MET A 191 -2.14 -15.86 -5.57
C MET A 191 -2.28 -16.01 -4.06
N PRO A 192 -1.70 -17.07 -3.47
CA PRO A 192 -1.60 -17.19 -2.03
C PRO A 192 -0.86 -15.99 -1.42
N LEU A 193 -1.44 -15.44 -0.34
CA LEU A 193 -0.94 -14.23 0.32
C LEU A 193 0.54 -14.37 0.74
N ASP A 194 0.94 -15.52 1.28
CA ASP A 194 2.29 -15.80 1.71
C ASP A 194 3.33 -15.70 0.59
N LYS A 195 3.00 -16.17 -0.62
CA LYS A 195 3.87 -16.06 -1.80
C LYS A 195 4.02 -14.61 -2.25
N VAL A 196 2.93 -13.84 -2.20
CA VAL A 196 2.94 -12.42 -2.54
C VAL A 196 3.78 -11.64 -1.54
N THR A 197 3.57 -11.86 -0.23
CA THR A 197 4.33 -11.20 0.84
C THR A 197 5.83 -11.46 0.71
N ARG A 198 6.25 -12.72 0.54
CA ARG A 198 7.67 -13.06 0.31
C ARG A 198 8.26 -12.40 -0.96
N ALA A 199 7.47 -12.25 -2.02
CA ALA A 199 7.94 -11.58 -3.22
C ALA A 199 8.12 -10.07 -2.99
N ILE A 200 7.22 -9.44 -2.23
CA ILE A 200 7.30 -8.02 -1.85
C ILE A 200 8.54 -7.77 -0.99
N ILE A 201 8.76 -8.56 0.05
CA ILE A 201 9.93 -8.44 0.94
C ILE A 201 11.22 -8.48 0.12
N ARG A 202 11.39 -9.49 -0.75
CA ARG A 202 12.57 -9.58 -1.64
C ARG A 202 12.73 -8.38 -2.58
N ALA A 203 11.64 -7.73 -2.98
CA ALA A 203 11.71 -6.53 -3.81
C ALA A 203 12.14 -5.30 -3.01
N ILE A 204 11.66 -5.19 -1.77
CA ILE A 204 12.05 -4.15 -0.82
C ILE A 204 13.54 -4.27 -0.48
N ASP A 205 14.01 -5.46 -0.08
CA ASP A 205 15.42 -5.72 0.25
C ASP A 205 16.37 -5.35 -0.89
N ARG A 206 15.93 -5.59 -2.13
CA ARG A 206 16.71 -5.28 -3.34
C ARG A 206 16.47 -3.88 -3.89
N LYS A 207 15.70 -3.05 -3.21
CA LYS A 207 15.32 -1.70 -3.63
C LYS A 207 14.85 -1.64 -5.09
N ARG A 208 14.04 -2.63 -5.50
CA ARG A 208 13.53 -2.68 -6.88
C ARG A 208 12.56 -1.53 -7.11
N PRO A 209 12.69 -0.76 -8.19
CA PRO A 209 11.77 0.34 -8.45
C PRO A 209 10.34 -0.15 -8.72
N ARG A 210 10.16 -1.40 -9.18
CA ARG A 210 8.84 -1.98 -9.43
C ARG A 210 8.84 -3.50 -9.31
N LEU A 211 7.77 -4.03 -8.71
CA LEU A 211 7.44 -5.45 -8.71
C LEU A 211 6.00 -5.64 -9.23
N ILE A 212 5.83 -6.39 -10.32
CA ILE A 212 4.52 -6.92 -10.73
C ILE A 212 4.44 -8.35 -10.22
N VAL A 213 3.47 -8.64 -9.37
CA VAL A 213 3.19 -9.97 -8.85
C VAL A 213 2.02 -10.52 -9.66
N THR A 214 2.20 -11.47 -10.54
CA THR A 214 3.16 -12.54 -10.81
C THR A 214 3.79 -12.42 -12.20
N ARG A 215 4.57 -13.48 -12.63
CA ARG A 215 5.09 -13.55 -14.00
C ARG A 215 3.98 -13.51 -15.06
N ARG A 216 2.84 -14.18 -14.81
CA ARG A 216 1.67 -14.20 -15.71
C ARG A 216 1.08 -12.81 -15.92
N TRP A 217 0.86 -12.05 -14.86
CA TRP A 217 0.42 -10.67 -14.93
C TRP A 217 1.44 -9.75 -15.61
N ARG A 218 2.73 -10.08 -15.54
CA ARG A 218 3.79 -9.36 -16.24
C ARG A 218 3.71 -9.53 -17.76
N VAL A 219 3.45 -10.77 -18.21
CA VAL A 219 3.26 -11.08 -19.63
C VAL A 219 1.99 -10.40 -20.15
N LEU A 220 0.88 -10.54 -19.44
CA LEU A 220 -0.38 -9.88 -19.80
C LEU A 220 -0.22 -8.36 -19.88
N ASN A 221 0.45 -7.73 -18.91
CA ASN A 221 0.72 -6.30 -18.95
C ASN A 221 1.57 -5.89 -20.18
N TYR A 222 2.52 -6.72 -20.57
CA TYR A 222 3.31 -6.46 -21.78
C TYR A 222 2.41 -6.50 -23.03
N LEU A 223 1.59 -7.53 -23.17
CA LEU A 223 0.65 -7.68 -24.28
C LEU A 223 -0.35 -6.52 -24.36
N LEU A 224 -0.98 -6.18 -23.24
CA LEU A 224 -1.95 -5.07 -23.17
C LEU A 224 -1.35 -3.71 -23.55
N LYS A 225 -0.05 -3.50 -23.34
CA LYS A 225 0.63 -2.25 -23.75
C LYS A 225 0.93 -2.14 -25.23
N HIS A 226 1.06 -3.26 -25.93
CA HIS A 226 1.53 -3.28 -27.32
C HIS A 226 0.43 -3.60 -28.32
N PHE A 227 -0.74 -4.07 -27.84
CA PHE A 227 -1.85 -4.48 -28.70
C PHE A 227 -3.15 -3.70 -28.44
N MET A 228 -3.12 -2.73 -27.56
CA MET A 228 -4.18 -1.75 -27.29
C MET A 228 -3.58 -0.34 -27.20
#